data_fe8999ab69f7ca12655d842ffabbfde7
#
_entry.id   fe8999ab69f7ca12655d842ffabbfde7
#
_cell.length_a   1.000
_cell.length_b   1.000
_cell.length_c   1.000
_cell.angle_alpha   90.00
_cell.angle_beta   90.00
_cell.angle_gamma   90.00
#
_symmetry.space_group_name_H-M   'P 1'
#
loop_
_entity.id
_entity.type
_entity.pdbx_description
1 polymer ?
#
loop_
_entity_poly.entity_id
_entity_poly.type
_entity_poly.pdbx_seq_one_letter_code
_entity_poly.pdbx_strand_id
1 'polypeptide(L)'
;MTIMADSIKKTLRDSAAMRWTALLLLALAMFCSYIFMDILSPIKDLMQETRGWDSTAFGTMQGSEVFLNVFVFFLIFAGIILDKMGVRFTAVLSAGVMLVGALIKWYAVSESFMGSSLEAWFTNNLNYIPLFDELGVSPFYRGMPASAKLAACGFMIFGCGCEMAGITVSRGIVKWFKGREMALAMGSEMALARLGVATCMIFSPFFAKLGGHVDVSRSVAFGVVLLCIALIMCIVYFFMDKKLDEQTGEAEEKDDPFKVSDIGKILSDGGFWIVALLCVLYYSAIFPFQKYAVNMLQCNLTLTEPAADSFWAGSSVTIIQYLIMLVVAAAGFISNFQKDKTRKFLFLGISVIALIAYCYMGYMRQSAESIFAVFPLLAVLITPILGNYLDRKGKGASMLVLGAILLIACHLTFAFVLPAFKGNDIGGVIVAYATILVLGASFSLVPAALWPSVPKLVDAKVIGSAYALIFWIQNIGLWLFPLLIGKVLDKTNPGVTDPTQFNYTAPLVMLACLGIAALILGLVLKVVDRKKGLGLELPNIQAPAEEVVDGNLEH
;
A
#
# COMPACT_ATOMS: atom_id res chain seq x y z
N MET A 1 53.71 24.57 14.08
CA MET A 1 52.87 23.41 13.74
C MET A 1 51.43 23.87 13.76
N THR A 2 51.00 24.45 12.65
CA THR A 2 49.66 25.06 12.51
C THR A 2 48.71 23.97 12.09
N ILE A 3 47.84 23.54 13.00
CA ILE A 3 46.75 22.62 12.68
C ILE A 3 45.77 23.42 11.83
N MET A 4 45.79 23.21 10.51
CA MET A 4 44.71 23.64 9.62
C MET A 4 43.44 22.91 10.08
N ALA A 5 42.58 23.64 10.76
CA ALA A 5 41.20 23.23 10.91
C ALA A 5 40.58 23.26 9.51
N ASP A 6 40.47 22.09 8.86
CA ASP A 6 39.67 21.93 7.69
C ASP A 6 38.23 22.39 8.07
N SER A 7 37.86 23.55 7.57
CA SER A 7 36.49 24.04 7.69
C SER A 7 35.59 23.02 6.99
N ILE A 8 34.90 22.18 7.74
CA ILE A 8 33.94 21.22 7.24
C ILE A 8 32.94 22.01 6.37
N LYS A 9 33.08 21.92 5.08
CA LYS A 9 32.16 22.56 4.13
C LYS A 9 30.76 21.98 4.39
N LYS A 10 29.85 22.81 4.90
CA LYS A 10 28.44 22.44 5.08
C LYS A 10 27.84 22.03 3.74
N THR A 11 27.35 20.82 3.64
CA THR A 11 26.66 20.29 2.46
C THR A 11 25.16 20.53 2.56
N LEU A 12 24.43 20.32 1.46
CA LEU A 12 22.95 20.37 1.46
C LEU A 12 22.35 19.40 2.49
N ARG A 13 22.98 18.25 2.68
CA ARG A 13 22.58 17.23 3.66
C ARG A 13 22.65 17.72 5.11
N ASP A 14 23.47 18.72 5.42
CA ASP A 14 23.59 19.29 6.77
C ASP A 14 22.42 20.22 7.11
N SER A 15 21.74 20.78 6.13
CA SER A 15 20.54 21.58 6.32
C SER A 15 19.31 20.69 6.51
N ALA A 16 18.65 20.81 7.67
CA ALA A 16 17.38 20.11 7.92
C ALA A 16 16.33 20.45 6.87
N ALA A 17 16.20 21.74 6.50
CA ALA A 17 15.24 22.17 5.49
C ALA A 17 15.47 21.46 4.15
N MET A 18 16.72 21.35 3.69
CA MET A 18 17.04 20.70 2.42
C MET A 18 16.78 19.19 2.45
N ARG A 19 17.14 18.51 3.56
CA ARG A 19 16.84 17.08 3.74
C ARG A 19 15.34 16.80 3.66
N TRP A 20 14.56 17.57 4.43
CA TRP A 20 13.11 17.42 4.46
C TRP A 20 12.45 17.80 3.14
N THR A 21 13.01 18.77 2.39
CA THR A 21 12.54 19.09 1.02
C THR A 21 12.80 17.91 0.07
N ALA A 22 14.00 17.31 0.11
CA ALA A 22 14.31 16.14 -0.71
C ALA A 22 13.38 14.97 -0.39
N LEU A 23 13.13 14.69 0.90
CA LEU A 23 12.15 13.71 1.33
C LEU A 23 10.74 14.03 0.81
N LEU A 24 10.30 15.27 0.95
CA LEU A 24 8.96 15.67 0.54
C LEU A 24 8.74 15.47 -0.96
N LEU A 25 9.73 15.80 -1.81
CA LEU A 25 9.66 15.57 -3.25
C LEU A 25 9.48 14.09 -3.58
N LEU A 26 10.27 13.21 -2.96
CA LEU A 26 10.17 11.76 -3.17
C LEU A 26 8.88 11.18 -2.59
N ALA A 27 8.51 11.57 -1.38
CA ALA A 27 7.32 11.05 -0.69
C ALA A 27 6.02 11.53 -1.36
N LEU A 28 5.97 12.75 -1.91
CA LEU A 28 4.82 13.20 -2.69
C LEU A 28 4.73 12.49 -4.05
N ALA A 29 5.86 12.11 -4.66
CA ALA A 29 5.83 11.26 -5.85
C ALA A 29 5.21 9.89 -5.53
N MET A 30 5.56 9.28 -4.38
CA MET A 30 4.94 8.04 -3.89
C MET A 30 3.45 8.26 -3.56
N PHE A 31 3.08 9.35 -2.90
CA PHE A 31 1.68 9.71 -2.67
C PHE A 31 0.86 9.71 -3.97
N CYS A 32 1.35 10.34 -5.04
CA CYS A 32 0.70 10.35 -6.34
C CYS A 32 0.60 8.96 -6.96
N SER A 33 1.64 8.13 -6.83
CA SER A 33 1.64 6.76 -7.37
C SER A 33 0.62 5.87 -6.64
N TYR A 34 0.50 5.98 -5.32
CA TYR A 34 -0.49 5.23 -4.54
C TYR A 34 -1.93 5.67 -4.81
N ILE A 35 -2.17 6.94 -5.14
CA ILE A 35 -3.48 7.38 -5.66
C ILE A 35 -3.78 6.66 -6.97
N PHE A 36 -2.85 6.63 -7.92
CA PHE A 36 -3.08 6.01 -9.22
C PHE A 36 -3.20 4.49 -9.15
N MET A 37 -2.47 3.84 -8.26
CA MET A 37 -2.53 2.40 -8.00
C MET A 37 -3.95 1.93 -7.68
N ASP A 38 -4.67 2.69 -6.87
CA ASP A 38 -6.02 2.35 -6.42
C ASP A 38 -7.14 3.12 -7.15
N ILE A 39 -6.82 3.90 -8.19
CA ILE A 39 -7.73 4.87 -8.82
C ILE A 39 -9.07 4.30 -9.27
N LEU A 40 -9.14 3.02 -9.65
CA LEU A 40 -10.36 2.35 -10.06
C LEU A 40 -11.05 1.57 -8.92
N SER A 41 -10.36 1.38 -7.78
CA SER A 41 -10.89 0.57 -6.68
C SER A 41 -12.22 1.10 -6.10
N PRO A 42 -12.39 2.42 -5.86
CA PRO A 42 -13.64 2.96 -5.33
C PRO A 42 -14.77 3.10 -6.36
N ILE A 43 -14.51 2.86 -7.64
CA ILE A 43 -15.48 3.01 -8.75
C ILE A 43 -15.66 1.71 -9.54
N LYS A 44 -15.49 0.55 -8.89
CA LYS A 44 -15.65 -0.76 -9.54
C LYS A 44 -17.04 -0.93 -10.14
N ASP A 45 -18.08 -0.52 -9.42
CA ASP A 45 -19.47 -0.50 -9.85
C ASP A 45 -19.65 0.30 -11.16
N LEU A 46 -19.13 1.53 -11.18
CA LEU A 46 -19.16 2.38 -12.37
C LEU A 46 -18.38 1.80 -13.55
N MET A 47 -17.28 1.08 -13.30
CA MET A 47 -16.54 0.38 -14.35
C MET A 47 -17.35 -0.75 -14.97
N GLN A 48 -18.11 -1.48 -14.17
CA GLN A 48 -19.00 -2.52 -14.66
C GLN A 48 -20.15 -1.92 -15.48
N GLU A 49 -20.78 -0.86 -14.98
CA GLU A 49 -21.90 -0.20 -15.66
C GLU A 49 -21.49 0.49 -16.97
N THR A 50 -20.35 1.21 -16.98
CA THR A 50 -19.96 2.06 -18.11
C THR A 50 -19.06 1.38 -19.13
N ARG A 51 -18.28 0.39 -18.73
CA ARG A 51 -17.27 -0.30 -19.56
C ARG A 51 -17.48 -1.81 -19.65
N GLY A 52 -18.51 -2.35 -18.99
CA GLY A 52 -18.86 -3.78 -19.02
C GLY A 52 -17.80 -4.68 -18.35
N TRP A 53 -17.02 -4.16 -17.42
CA TRP A 53 -16.01 -4.96 -16.72
C TRP A 53 -16.69 -5.79 -15.64
N ASP A 54 -16.83 -7.10 -15.88
CA ASP A 54 -17.21 -8.03 -14.82
C ASP A 54 -16.14 -8.07 -13.71
N SER A 55 -16.44 -8.75 -12.62
CA SER A 55 -15.53 -8.80 -11.48
C SER A 55 -14.23 -9.53 -11.81
N THR A 56 -14.27 -10.50 -12.73
CA THR A 56 -13.08 -11.22 -13.23
C THR A 56 -12.18 -10.29 -14.04
N ALA A 57 -12.73 -9.51 -14.96
CA ALA A 57 -11.96 -8.54 -15.76
C ALA A 57 -11.34 -7.45 -14.87
N PHE A 58 -12.11 -6.96 -13.90
CA PHE A 58 -11.63 -5.99 -12.92
C PHE A 58 -10.46 -6.56 -12.10
N GLY A 59 -10.61 -7.75 -11.53
CA GLY A 59 -9.56 -8.40 -10.75
C GLY A 59 -8.32 -8.75 -11.56
N THR A 60 -8.51 -9.21 -12.81
CA THR A 60 -7.41 -9.49 -13.74
C THR A 60 -6.60 -8.22 -14.04
N MET A 61 -7.27 -7.11 -14.33
CA MET A 61 -6.63 -5.82 -14.55
C MET A 61 -5.92 -5.34 -13.28
N GLN A 62 -6.54 -5.46 -12.11
CA GLN A 62 -5.92 -5.04 -10.85
C GLN A 62 -4.66 -5.87 -10.50
N GLY A 63 -4.69 -7.19 -10.72
CA GLY A 63 -3.53 -8.05 -10.51
C GLY A 63 -2.40 -7.82 -11.53
N SER A 64 -2.70 -7.26 -12.68
CA SER A 64 -1.71 -7.02 -13.74
C SER A 64 -0.58 -6.05 -13.34
N GLU A 65 -0.81 -5.21 -12.35
CA GLU A 65 0.19 -4.27 -11.81
C GLU A 65 1.54 -4.94 -11.53
N VAL A 66 1.51 -6.07 -10.85
CA VAL A 66 2.73 -6.78 -10.42
C VAL A 66 3.11 -7.94 -11.35
N PHE A 67 2.40 -8.14 -12.46
CA PHE A 67 2.60 -9.27 -13.36
C PHE A 67 4.05 -9.38 -13.88
N LEU A 68 4.64 -8.28 -14.32
CA LEU A 68 6.02 -8.28 -14.83
C LEU A 68 7.05 -8.49 -13.70
N ASN A 69 6.73 -8.05 -12.47
CA ASN A 69 7.57 -8.34 -11.30
C ASN A 69 7.58 -9.83 -10.97
N VAL A 70 6.44 -10.51 -11.11
CA VAL A 70 6.31 -11.94 -10.82
C VAL A 70 6.97 -12.79 -11.91
N PHE A 71 6.66 -12.55 -13.19
CA PHE A 71 7.01 -13.47 -14.26
C PHE A 71 8.27 -13.08 -15.05
N VAL A 72 8.65 -11.81 -15.01
CA VAL A 72 9.87 -11.31 -15.67
C VAL A 72 10.94 -10.89 -14.65
N PHE A 73 10.64 -10.98 -13.34
CA PHE A 73 11.55 -10.58 -12.27
C PHE A 73 12.02 -9.12 -12.39
N PHE A 74 11.13 -8.24 -12.81
CA PHE A 74 11.47 -6.86 -13.15
C PHE A 74 12.15 -6.11 -11.98
N LEU A 75 11.83 -6.42 -10.73
CA LEU A 75 12.45 -5.82 -9.55
C LEU A 75 13.98 -6.01 -9.52
N ILE A 76 14.49 -7.14 -10.03
CA ILE A 76 15.93 -7.38 -10.15
C ILE A 76 16.56 -6.42 -11.18
N PHE A 77 15.89 -6.23 -12.33
CA PHE A 77 16.34 -5.26 -13.32
C PHE A 77 16.29 -3.83 -12.79
N ALA A 78 15.24 -3.49 -12.04
CA ALA A 78 15.12 -2.20 -11.39
C ALA A 78 16.28 -1.94 -10.40
N GLY A 79 16.67 -2.94 -9.61
CA GLY A 79 17.84 -2.88 -8.73
C GLY A 79 19.14 -2.65 -9.51
N ILE A 80 19.36 -3.37 -10.61
CA ILE A 80 20.54 -3.19 -11.48
C ILE A 80 20.57 -1.78 -12.07
N ILE A 81 19.43 -1.24 -12.51
CA ILE A 81 19.34 0.13 -13.03
C ILE A 81 19.72 1.12 -11.93
N LEU A 82 19.17 0.96 -10.73
CA LEU A 82 19.46 1.81 -9.58
C LEU A 82 20.94 1.79 -9.20
N ASP A 83 21.58 0.61 -9.20
CA ASP A 83 23.00 0.46 -8.88
C ASP A 83 23.93 1.08 -9.92
N LYS A 84 23.54 1.03 -11.21
CA LYS A 84 24.36 1.57 -12.31
C LYS A 84 24.11 3.05 -12.56
N MET A 85 22.88 3.51 -12.46
CA MET A 85 22.45 4.85 -12.88
C MET A 85 22.27 5.82 -11.72
N GLY A 86 22.19 5.30 -10.48
CA GLY A 86 22.02 6.08 -9.27
C GLY A 86 20.59 6.55 -9.00
N VAL A 87 20.35 7.01 -7.77
CA VAL A 87 19.02 7.38 -7.25
C VAL A 87 18.33 8.44 -8.10
N ARG A 88 19.05 9.51 -8.47
CA ARG A 88 18.45 10.66 -9.19
C ARG A 88 17.92 10.29 -10.57
N PHE A 89 18.68 9.50 -11.35
CA PHE A 89 18.24 9.07 -12.67
C PHE A 89 17.08 8.10 -12.56
N THR A 90 17.18 7.13 -11.64
CA THR A 90 16.17 6.09 -11.46
C THR A 90 14.85 6.68 -10.95
N ALA A 91 14.88 7.74 -10.12
CA ALA A 91 13.68 8.46 -9.70
C ALA A 91 12.93 9.08 -10.88
N VAL A 92 13.62 9.75 -11.80
CA VAL A 92 13.00 10.34 -12.98
C VAL A 92 12.50 9.25 -13.95
N LEU A 93 13.30 8.19 -14.15
CA LEU A 93 12.92 7.08 -15.01
C LEU A 93 11.67 6.37 -14.49
N SER A 94 11.60 6.09 -13.18
CA SER A 94 10.45 5.44 -12.57
C SER A 94 9.17 6.27 -12.72
N ALA A 95 9.25 7.58 -12.46
CA ALA A 95 8.12 8.49 -12.65
C ALA A 95 7.67 8.56 -14.13
N GLY A 96 8.61 8.56 -15.06
CA GLY A 96 8.32 8.52 -16.51
C GLY A 96 7.64 7.23 -16.93
N VAL A 97 8.12 6.07 -16.46
CA VAL A 97 7.51 4.75 -16.75
C VAL A 97 6.10 4.67 -16.14
N MET A 98 5.91 5.14 -14.90
CA MET A 98 4.58 5.22 -14.29
C MET A 98 3.62 6.07 -15.13
N LEU A 99 4.08 7.25 -15.59
CA LEU A 99 3.25 8.14 -16.39
C LEU A 99 2.86 7.53 -17.74
N VAL A 100 3.77 6.84 -18.42
CA VAL A 100 3.46 6.14 -19.67
C VAL A 100 2.40 5.06 -19.45
N GLY A 101 2.55 4.23 -18.43
CA GLY A 101 1.56 3.22 -18.08
C GLY A 101 0.19 3.82 -17.72
N ALA A 102 0.21 4.94 -17.01
CA ALA A 102 -1.00 5.67 -16.64
C ALA A 102 -1.73 6.28 -17.84
N LEU A 103 -1.01 6.84 -18.80
CA LEU A 103 -1.58 7.37 -20.04
C LEU A 103 -2.26 6.26 -20.87
N ILE A 104 -1.64 5.08 -20.96
CA ILE A 104 -2.23 3.91 -21.62
C ILE A 104 -3.52 3.48 -20.91
N LYS A 105 -3.51 3.38 -19.57
CA LYS A 105 -4.69 3.03 -18.77
C LYS A 105 -5.79 4.07 -18.90
N TRP A 106 -5.43 5.36 -18.93
CA TRP A 106 -6.40 6.44 -19.16
C TRP A 106 -7.04 6.35 -20.54
N TYR A 107 -6.25 6.17 -21.59
CA TYR A 107 -6.77 6.01 -22.94
C TYR A 107 -7.70 4.80 -23.06
N ALA A 108 -7.34 3.67 -22.44
CA ALA A 108 -8.11 2.43 -22.45
C ALA A 108 -9.54 2.61 -21.90
N VAL A 109 -9.74 3.48 -20.91
CA VAL A 109 -11.06 3.72 -20.31
C VAL A 109 -11.75 4.96 -20.87
N SER A 110 -11.11 5.70 -21.79
CA SER A 110 -11.67 6.89 -22.42
C SER A 110 -12.71 6.54 -23.50
N GLU A 111 -13.59 7.48 -23.78
CA GLU A 111 -14.54 7.34 -24.88
C GLU A 111 -13.86 7.28 -26.25
N SER A 112 -12.69 7.88 -26.40
CA SER A 112 -11.92 7.86 -27.63
C SER A 112 -11.39 6.46 -28.01
N PHE A 113 -11.27 5.55 -27.03
CA PHE A 113 -10.92 4.15 -27.27
C PHE A 113 -12.12 3.37 -27.82
N MET A 114 -13.33 3.67 -27.35
CA MET A 114 -14.56 2.99 -27.73
C MET A 114 -14.86 3.22 -29.22
N GLY A 115 -15.13 2.15 -29.96
CA GLY A 115 -15.34 2.19 -31.41
C GLY A 115 -14.09 2.37 -32.25
N SER A 116 -12.89 2.44 -31.66
CA SER A 116 -11.62 2.59 -32.37
C SER A 116 -11.17 1.27 -33.03
N SER A 117 -10.31 1.39 -34.04
CA SER A 117 -9.64 0.22 -34.65
C SER A 117 -8.78 -0.55 -33.64
N LEU A 118 -8.27 0.14 -32.62
CA LEU A 118 -7.47 -0.48 -31.56
C LEU A 118 -8.37 -1.32 -30.63
N GLU A 119 -9.56 -0.86 -30.30
CA GLU A 119 -10.54 -1.67 -29.56
C GLU A 119 -10.87 -2.96 -30.31
N ALA A 120 -11.14 -2.87 -31.62
CA ALA A 120 -11.41 -4.03 -32.48
C ALA A 120 -10.22 -5.01 -32.48
N TRP A 121 -9.00 -4.49 -32.50
CA TRP A 121 -7.80 -5.32 -32.42
C TRP A 121 -7.70 -6.06 -31.07
N PHE A 122 -7.88 -5.38 -29.94
CA PHE A 122 -7.83 -5.99 -28.59
C PHE A 122 -8.99 -6.97 -28.38
N THR A 123 -10.14 -6.74 -28.96
CA THR A 123 -11.28 -7.69 -28.91
C THR A 123 -10.90 -9.02 -29.53
N ASN A 124 -10.22 -9.00 -30.68
CA ASN A 124 -9.88 -10.20 -31.44
C ASN A 124 -8.55 -10.84 -31.02
N ASN A 125 -7.69 -10.11 -30.33
CA ASN A 125 -6.34 -10.54 -29.97
C ASN A 125 -6.14 -10.53 -28.44
N LEU A 126 -5.01 -11.07 -27.98
CA LEU A 126 -4.69 -11.21 -26.56
C LEU A 126 -5.80 -11.88 -25.75
N ASN A 127 -6.31 -13.02 -26.27
CA ASN A 127 -7.38 -13.77 -25.64
C ASN A 127 -6.89 -14.74 -24.56
N TYR A 128 -5.61 -15.10 -24.59
CA TYR A 128 -4.98 -15.96 -23.59
C TYR A 128 -3.46 -15.86 -23.71
N ILE A 129 -2.78 -16.25 -22.64
CA ILE A 129 -1.35 -16.58 -22.68
C ILE A 129 -1.25 -18.09 -22.46
N PRO A 130 -0.64 -18.85 -23.39
CA PRO A 130 -0.42 -20.29 -23.21
C PRO A 130 0.20 -20.60 -21.84
N LEU A 131 -0.04 -21.76 -21.29
CA LEU A 131 0.29 -22.18 -19.92
C LEU A 131 -0.56 -21.51 -18.82
N PHE A 132 -0.69 -20.19 -18.84
CA PHE A 132 -1.52 -19.48 -17.85
C PHE A 132 -3.01 -19.72 -18.05
N ASP A 133 -3.46 -19.89 -19.30
CA ASP A 133 -4.83 -20.22 -19.62
C ASP A 133 -5.18 -21.64 -19.13
N GLU A 134 -4.30 -22.61 -19.35
CA GLU A 134 -4.44 -23.98 -18.87
C GLU A 134 -4.52 -24.06 -17.34
N LEU A 135 -3.79 -23.19 -16.63
CA LEU A 135 -3.86 -23.06 -15.18
C LEU A 135 -5.07 -22.23 -14.70
N GLY A 136 -5.86 -21.66 -15.63
CA GLY A 136 -6.99 -20.79 -15.30
C GLY A 136 -6.64 -19.45 -14.67
N VAL A 137 -5.40 -18.98 -14.85
CA VAL A 137 -4.86 -17.73 -14.25
C VAL A 137 -4.24 -16.80 -15.29
N SER A 138 -4.61 -16.96 -16.56
CA SER A 138 -4.14 -16.06 -17.63
C SER A 138 -4.52 -14.61 -17.35
N PRO A 139 -3.62 -13.64 -17.54
CA PRO A 139 -3.90 -12.21 -17.42
C PRO A 139 -4.80 -11.69 -18.55
N PHE A 140 -5.04 -12.50 -19.58
CA PHE A 140 -5.97 -12.23 -20.66
C PHE A 140 -6.81 -13.49 -20.94
N TYR A 141 -8.08 -13.31 -21.24
CA TYR A 141 -8.97 -14.43 -21.56
C TYR A 141 -9.98 -14.04 -22.65
N ARG A 142 -10.54 -15.05 -23.30
CA ARG A 142 -11.56 -14.84 -24.34
C ARG A 142 -12.82 -14.25 -23.72
N GLY A 143 -13.30 -13.13 -24.28
CA GLY A 143 -14.44 -12.38 -23.76
C GLY A 143 -14.10 -11.29 -22.76
N MET A 144 -12.83 -11.15 -22.34
CA MET A 144 -12.41 -10.01 -21.56
C MET A 144 -12.59 -8.71 -22.36
N PRO A 145 -13.22 -7.66 -21.81
CA PRO A 145 -13.40 -6.38 -22.48
C PRO A 145 -12.07 -5.82 -23.01
N ALA A 146 -12.07 -5.32 -24.26
CA ALA A 146 -10.87 -4.76 -24.89
C ALA A 146 -10.23 -3.63 -24.07
N SER A 147 -11.08 -2.78 -23.48
CA SER A 147 -10.63 -1.71 -22.58
C SER A 147 -9.92 -2.25 -21.34
N ALA A 148 -10.38 -3.38 -20.77
CA ALA A 148 -9.73 -4.01 -19.64
C ALA A 148 -8.37 -4.62 -20.02
N LYS A 149 -8.25 -5.22 -21.23
CA LYS A 149 -6.97 -5.73 -21.74
C LYS A 149 -5.93 -4.62 -21.92
N LEU A 150 -6.31 -3.53 -22.58
CA LEU A 150 -5.40 -2.40 -22.77
C LEU A 150 -5.05 -1.72 -21.44
N ALA A 151 -6.03 -1.56 -20.54
CA ALA A 151 -5.79 -1.03 -19.21
C ALA A 151 -4.82 -1.91 -18.40
N ALA A 152 -4.93 -3.25 -18.51
CA ALA A 152 -4.00 -4.19 -17.89
C ALA A 152 -2.57 -4.02 -18.44
N CYS A 153 -2.40 -3.86 -19.75
CA CYS A 153 -1.09 -3.58 -20.35
C CYS A 153 -0.48 -2.28 -19.79
N GLY A 154 -1.28 -1.20 -19.73
CA GLY A 154 -0.83 0.06 -19.12
C GLY A 154 -0.48 -0.10 -17.63
N PHE A 155 -1.25 -0.90 -16.90
CA PHE A 155 -1.04 -1.09 -15.49
C PHE A 155 0.19 -1.98 -15.17
N MET A 156 0.54 -2.93 -16.04
CA MET A 156 1.81 -3.66 -15.99
C MET A 156 3.01 -2.71 -16.11
N ILE A 157 2.95 -1.76 -17.04
CA ILE A 157 4.02 -0.76 -17.23
C ILE A 157 4.09 0.18 -16.03
N PHE A 158 2.94 0.66 -15.54
CA PHE A 158 2.87 1.47 -14.32
C PHE A 158 3.49 0.75 -13.13
N GLY A 159 3.17 -0.53 -12.93
CA GLY A 159 3.70 -1.35 -11.85
C GLY A 159 5.23 -1.47 -11.88
N CYS A 160 5.83 -1.62 -13.05
CA CYS A 160 7.30 -1.56 -13.19
C CYS A 160 7.88 -0.24 -12.66
N GLY A 161 7.26 0.88 -13.03
CA GLY A 161 7.67 2.19 -12.54
C GLY A 161 7.48 2.34 -11.02
N CYS A 162 6.37 1.84 -10.49
CA CYS A 162 6.02 1.92 -9.07
C CYS A 162 7.00 1.13 -8.19
N GLU A 163 7.33 -0.11 -8.56
CA GLU A 163 8.30 -0.93 -7.84
C GLU A 163 9.71 -0.34 -7.90
N MET A 164 10.10 0.16 -9.06
CA MET A 164 11.38 0.87 -9.21
C MET A 164 11.42 2.14 -8.36
N ALA A 165 10.32 2.90 -8.27
CA ALA A 165 10.22 4.07 -7.41
C ALA A 165 10.38 3.70 -5.93
N GLY A 166 9.76 2.62 -5.47
CA GLY A 166 9.81 2.17 -4.07
C GLY A 166 11.25 1.92 -3.58
N ILE A 167 12.04 1.16 -4.35
CA ILE A 167 13.45 0.91 -4.01
C ILE A 167 14.30 2.19 -4.11
N THR A 168 14.01 3.05 -5.09
CA THR A 168 14.76 4.29 -5.31
C THR A 168 14.52 5.30 -4.20
N VAL A 169 13.26 5.47 -3.77
CA VAL A 169 12.88 6.38 -2.68
C VAL A 169 13.53 5.94 -1.37
N SER A 170 13.49 4.64 -1.06
CA SER A 170 14.14 4.09 0.13
C SER A 170 15.64 4.39 0.15
N ARG A 171 16.35 4.18 -0.97
CA ARG A 171 17.78 4.49 -1.09
C ARG A 171 18.04 6.01 -1.02
N GLY A 172 17.18 6.82 -1.62
CA GLY A 172 17.25 8.28 -1.54
C GLY A 172 17.15 8.77 -0.10
N ILE A 173 16.22 8.21 0.70
CA ILE A 173 16.10 8.54 2.12
C ILE A 173 17.38 8.17 2.88
N VAL A 174 17.92 6.97 2.67
CA VAL A 174 19.19 6.54 3.30
C VAL A 174 20.30 7.53 2.97
N LYS A 175 20.45 7.93 1.71
CA LYS A 175 21.49 8.87 1.25
C LYS A 175 21.38 10.24 1.94
N TRP A 176 20.18 10.83 1.98
CA TRP A 176 19.95 12.17 2.51
C TRP A 176 19.93 12.23 4.05
N PHE A 177 19.52 11.14 4.72
CA PHE A 177 19.35 11.07 6.17
C PHE A 177 20.42 10.22 6.88
N LYS A 178 21.55 9.92 6.21
CA LYS A 178 22.66 9.16 6.79
C LYS A 178 23.11 9.76 8.12
N GLY A 179 23.03 8.96 9.20
CA GLY A 179 23.42 9.38 10.56
C GLY A 179 22.47 10.39 11.22
N ARG A 180 21.26 10.58 10.69
CA ARG A 180 20.26 11.53 11.19
C ARG A 180 18.89 10.84 11.26
N GLU A 181 17.79 11.55 11.35
CA GLU A 181 16.42 11.10 11.62
C GLU A 181 15.84 10.12 10.56
N MET A 182 16.56 9.05 10.22
CA MET A 182 16.22 8.13 9.12
C MET A 182 14.90 7.39 9.36
N ALA A 183 14.66 6.89 10.58
CA ALA A 183 13.43 6.19 10.90
C ALA A 183 12.20 7.11 10.78
N LEU A 184 12.35 8.38 11.17
CA LEU A 184 11.31 9.39 11.00
C LEU A 184 11.05 9.68 9.52
N ALA A 185 12.10 9.80 8.70
CA ALA A 185 11.98 10.05 7.27
C ALA A 185 11.27 8.89 6.54
N MET A 186 11.66 7.64 6.83
CA MET A 186 11.00 6.45 6.29
C MET A 186 9.54 6.34 6.72
N GLY A 187 9.25 6.59 8.00
CA GLY A 187 7.88 6.58 8.52
C GLY A 187 7.01 7.67 7.89
N SER A 188 7.59 8.85 7.59
CA SER A 188 6.87 9.95 6.94
C SER A 188 6.51 9.63 5.49
N GLU A 189 7.42 9.00 4.76
CA GLU A 189 7.18 8.55 3.39
C GLU A 189 6.04 7.52 3.34
N MET A 190 6.11 6.49 4.18
CA MET A 190 5.06 5.47 4.27
C MET A 190 3.70 6.05 4.67
N ALA A 191 3.67 7.01 5.59
CA ALA A 191 2.44 7.69 6.00
C ALA A 191 1.82 8.48 4.83
N LEU A 192 2.63 9.20 4.04
CA LEU A 192 2.16 9.91 2.86
C LEU A 192 1.64 8.96 1.78
N ALA A 193 2.31 7.82 1.55
CA ALA A 193 1.83 6.80 0.62
C ALA A 193 0.43 6.28 1.03
N ARG A 194 0.20 5.97 2.31
CA ARG A 194 -1.12 5.54 2.83
C ARG A 194 -2.18 6.65 2.75
N LEU A 195 -1.78 7.89 3.00
CA LEU A 195 -2.67 9.04 2.79
C LEU A 195 -3.08 9.18 1.31
N GLY A 196 -2.20 8.82 0.37
CA GLY A 196 -2.53 8.74 -1.05
C GLY A 196 -3.69 7.78 -1.32
N VAL A 197 -3.66 6.58 -0.75
CA VAL A 197 -4.78 5.62 -0.87
C VAL A 197 -6.08 6.20 -0.30
N ALA A 198 -6.04 6.82 0.89
CA ALA A 198 -7.23 7.45 1.48
C ALA A 198 -7.76 8.60 0.61
N THR A 199 -6.86 9.39 0.01
CA THR A 199 -7.21 10.48 -0.93
C THR A 199 -7.90 9.92 -2.18
N CYS A 200 -7.40 8.81 -2.70
CA CYS A 200 -7.99 8.13 -3.85
C CYS A 200 -9.45 7.73 -3.60
N MET A 201 -9.76 7.16 -2.42
CA MET A 201 -11.12 6.74 -2.07
C MET A 201 -12.12 7.91 -2.15
N ILE A 202 -11.70 9.13 -1.86
CA ILE A 202 -12.57 10.31 -1.89
C ILE A 202 -12.64 10.93 -3.29
N PHE A 203 -11.49 11.14 -3.93
CA PHE A 203 -11.44 11.93 -5.17
C PHE A 203 -11.72 11.12 -6.43
N SER A 204 -11.47 9.82 -6.47
CA SER A 204 -11.78 9.03 -7.66
C SER A 204 -13.28 9.06 -8.00
N PRO A 205 -14.21 8.72 -7.09
CA PRO A 205 -15.64 8.81 -7.38
C PRO A 205 -16.10 10.27 -7.55
N PHE A 206 -15.47 11.23 -6.88
CA PHE A 206 -15.76 12.65 -7.07
C PHE A 206 -15.53 13.10 -8.52
N PHE A 207 -14.36 12.75 -9.10
CA PHE A 207 -14.06 13.10 -10.49
C PHE A 207 -14.89 12.29 -11.49
N ALA A 208 -15.20 11.01 -11.20
CA ALA A 208 -16.05 10.20 -12.06
C ALA A 208 -17.46 10.79 -12.23
N LYS A 209 -18.01 11.38 -11.16
CA LYS A 209 -19.36 11.96 -11.13
C LYS A 209 -19.39 13.47 -11.39
N LEU A 210 -18.24 14.10 -11.67
CA LEU A 210 -18.15 15.55 -11.87
C LEU A 210 -18.86 15.98 -13.15
N GLY A 211 -19.71 17.03 -13.06
CA GLY A 211 -20.41 17.60 -14.21
C GLY A 211 -21.75 16.94 -14.53
N GLY A 212 -22.31 16.14 -13.61
CA GLY A 212 -23.67 15.61 -13.68
C GLY A 212 -23.86 14.39 -14.57
N HIS A 213 -22.78 13.85 -15.18
CA HIS A 213 -22.78 12.57 -15.87
C HIS A 213 -21.55 11.74 -15.44
N VAL A 214 -21.71 10.44 -15.42
CA VAL A 214 -20.66 9.52 -15.02
C VAL A 214 -19.65 9.35 -16.16
N ASP A 215 -18.37 9.65 -15.85
CA ASP A 215 -17.26 9.43 -16.77
C ASP A 215 -16.03 8.93 -15.97
N VAL A 216 -15.81 7.65 -16.01
CA VAL A 216 -14.70 6.98 -15.30
C VAL A 216 -13.31 7.41 -15.80
N SER A 217 -13.22 7.92 -17.03
CA SER A 217 -11.94 8.41 -17.58
C SER A 217 -11.41 9.63 -16.83
N ARG A 218 -12.29 10.45 -16.26
CA ARG A 218 -11.91 11.65 -15.46
C ARG A 218 -11.18 11.26 -14.18
N SER A 219 -11.59 10.17 -13.52
CA SER A 219 -10.88 9.66 -12.35
C SER A 219 -9.44 9.26 -12.71
N VAL A 220 -9.27 8.54 -13.82
CA VAL A 220 -7.94 8.12 -14.27
C VAL A 220 -7.13 9.34 -14.74
N ALA A 221 -7.76 10.31 -15.43
CA ALA A 221 -7.12 11.56 -15.83
C ALA A 221 -6.60 12.37 -14.63
N PHE A 222 -7.38 12.44 -13.54
CA PHE A 222 -6.92 13.03 -12.28
C PHE A 222 -5.62 12.38 -11.79
N GLY A 223 -5.54 11.06 -11.77
CA GLY A 223 -4.32 10.33 -11.41
C GLY A 223 -3.16 10.60 -12.38
N VAL A 224 -3.42 10.69 -13.69
CA VAL A 224 -2.40 11.06 -14.70
C VAL A 224 -1.84 12.45 -14.43
N VAL A 225 -2.68 13.45 -14.14
CA VAL A 225 -2.23 14.81 -13.78
C VAL A 225 -1.32 14.78 -12.55
N LEU A 226 -1.68 14.00 -11.53
CA LEU A 226 -0.84 13.85 -10.34
C LEU A 226 0.51 13.18 -10.66
N LEU A 227 0.54 12.21 -11.57
CA LEU A 227 1.81 11.59 -12.00
C LEU A 227 2.66 12.53 -12.85
N CYS A 228 2.07 13.44 -13.61
CA CYS A 228 2.83 14.53 -14.27
C CYS A 228 3.51 15.42 -13.21
N ILE A 229 2.79 15.75 -12.13
CA ILE A 229 3.36 16.50 -11.00
C ILE A 229 4.46 15.70 -10.33
N ALA A 230 4.26 14.39 -10.11
CA ALA A 230 5.29 13.50 -9.55
C ALA A 230 6.57 13.48 -10.40
N LEU A 231 6.44 13.42 -11.74
CA LEU A 231 7.59 13.50 -12.64
C LEU A 231 8.35 14.82 -12.50
N ILE A 232 7.63 15.95 -12.41
CA ILE A 232 8.25 17.26 -12.17
C ILE A 232 8.99 17.27 -10.83
N MET A 233 8.39 16.73 -9.76
CA MET A 233 9.04 16.61 -8.45
C MET A 233 10.33 15.78 -8.51
N CYS A 234 10.31 14.64 -9.22
CA CYS A 234 11.49 13.81 -9.42
C CYS A 234 12.59 14.54 -10.23
N ILE A 235 12.22 15.38 -11.21
CA ILE A 235 13.16 16.22 -11.95
C ILE A 235 13.78 17.28 -11.03
N VAL A 236 13.00 17.93 -10.17
CA VAL A 236 13.53 18.87 -9.17
C VAL A 236 14.47 18.15 -8.20
N TYR A 237 14.08 16.96 -7.72
CA TYR A 237 14.92 16.12 -6.88
C TYR A 237 16.25 15.77 -7.59
N PHE A 238 16.22 15.45 -8.90
CA PHE A 238 17.42 15.15 -9.68
C PHE A 238 18.47 16.26 -9.57
N PHE A 239 18.07 17.52 -9.73
CA PHE A 239 19.01 18.65 -9.64
C PHE A 239 19.49 18.88 -8.21
N MET A 240 18.64 18.67 -7.19
CA MET A 240 19.05 18.76 -5.79
C MET A 240 20.07 17.69 -5.43
N ASP A 241 19.82 16.45 -5.83
CA ASP A 241 20.71 15.32 -5.54
C ASP A 241 22.03 15.43 -6.30
N LYS A 242 22.00 15.91 -7.56
CA LYS A 242 23.22 16.21 -8.32
C LYS A 242 24.10 17.22 -7.59
N LYS A 243 23.51 18.29 -7.05
CA LYS A 243 24.25 19.31 -6.28
C LYS A 243 24.82 18.75 -4.98
N LEU A 244 24.14 17.82 -4.32
CA LEU A 244 24.65 17.13 -3.16
C LEU A 244 25.90 16.31 -3.49
N ASP A 245 25.88 15.53 -4.58
CA ASP A 245 27.02 14.72 -5.01
C ASP A 245 28.24 15.60 -5.35
N GLU A 246 28.02 16.74 -6.03
CA GLU A 246 29.08 17.70 -6.31
C GLU A 246 29.72 18.30 -5.05
N GLN A 247 28.97 18.39 -3.94
CA GLN A 247 29.45 18.90 -2.66
C GLN A 247 30.15 17.86 -1.81
N THR A 248 29.66 16.61 -1.82
CA THR A 248 30.20 15.55 -0.98
C THR A 248 31.36 14.81 -1.61
N GLY A 249 31.40 14.72 -2.95
CA GLY A 249 32.35 13.88 -3.65
C GLY A 249 32.22 12.39 -3.32
N GLU A 250 31.17 12.02 -2.55
CA GLU A 250 30.91 10.63 -2.16
C GLU A 250 30.36 9.87 -3.36
N ALA A 251 30.96 8.71 -3.68
CA ALA A 251 30.33 7.74 -4.56
C ALA A 251 29.09 7.18 -3.83
N GLU A 252 27.97 6.94 -4.57
CA GLU A 252 26.81 6.29 -3.98
C GLU A 252 27.22 4.95 -3.34
N GLU A 253 26.81 4.74 -2.08
CA GLU A 253 26.92 3.43 -1.46
C GLU A 253 26.06 2.44 -2.25
N LYS A 254 26.70 1.42 -2.79
CA LYS A 254 26.01 0.33 -3.45
C LYS A 254 25.58 -0.66 -2.39
N ASP A 255 24.31 -1.03 -2.41
CA ASP A 255 23.86 -2.18 -1.63
C ASP A 255 24.58 -3.44 -2.13
N ASP A 256 24.70 -4.44 -1.26
CA ASP A 256 25.18 -5.74 -1.69
C ASP A 256 24.28 -6.25 -2.84
N PRO A 257 24.82 -6.46 -4.03
CA PRO A 257 24.01 -6.81 -5.18
C PRO A 257 23.34 -8.17 -4.94
N PHE A 258 22.11 -8.32 -5.42
CA PHE A 258 21.43 -9.61 -5.47
C PHE A 258 22.32 -10.65 -6.14
N LYS A 259 22.69 -11.71 -5.40
CA LYS A 259 23.52 -12.79 -5.90
C LYS A 259 22.67 -14.04 -6.11
N VAL A 260 22.60 -14.50 -7.35
CA VAL A 260 21.90 -15.75 -7.71
C VAL A 260 22.44 -16.94 -6.91
N SER A 261 23.73 -16.93 -6.56
CA SER A 261 24.36 -17.95 -5.70
C SER A 261 23.77 -18.04 -4.30
N ASP A 262 23.17 -16.97 -3.79
CA ASP A 262 22.62 -16.93 -2.43
C ASP A 262 21.21 -17.52 -2.36
N ILE A 263 20.50 -17.60 -3.51
CA ILE A 263 19.15 -18.15 -3.61
C ILE A 263 19.08 -19.56 -2.99
N GLY A 264 20.01 -20.43 -3.34
CA GLY A 264 20.02 -21.81 -2.83
C GLY A 264 20.14 -21.90 -1.31
N LYS A 265 20.94 -21.00 -0.69
CA LYS A 265 21.10 -20.93 0.77
C LYS A 265 19.83 -20.41 1.44
N ILE A 266 19.23 -19.35 0.88
CA ILE A 266 18.02 -18.73 1.42
C ILE A 266 16.84 -19.70 1.34
N LEU A 267 16.64 -20.37 0.20
CA LEU A 267 15.55 -21.32 0.00
C LEU A 267 15.70 -22.61 0.83
N SER A 268 16.90 -22.93 1.31
CA SER A 268 17.13 -24.06 2.24
C SER A 268 16.81 -23.72 3.70
N ASP A 269 16.62 -22.42 4.03
CA ASP A 269 16.29 -22.01 5.40
C ASP A 269 14.78 -22.06 5.66
N GLY A 270 14.38 -22.92 6.61
CA GLY A 270 12.98 -23.02 7.03
C GLY A 270 12.42 -21.75 7.68
N GLY A 271 13.26 -20.93 8.33
CA GLY A 271 12.86 -19.65 8.91
C GLY A 271 12.45 -18.65 7.84
N PHE A 272 13.21 -18.59 6.74
CA PHE A 272 12.87 -17.78 5.56
C PHE A 272 11.48 -18.10 5.02
N TRP A 273 11.17 -19.40 4.82
CA TRP A 273 9.87 -19.80 4.28
C TRP A 273 8.69 -19.42 5.17
N ILE A 274 8.85 -19.53 6.50
CA ILE A 274 7.77 -19.13 7.41
C ILE A 274 7.46 -17.65 7.27
N VAL A 275 8.48 -16.79 7.21
CA VAL A 275 8.27 -15.34 7.05
C VAL A 275 7.75 -15.00 5.66
N ALA A 276 8.29 -15.59 4.61
CA ALA A 276 7.84 -15.36 3.24
C ALA A 276 6.37 -15.76 3.03
N LEU A 277 5.98 -16.93 3.57
CA LEU A 277 4.60 -17.39 3.52
C LEU A 277 3.67 -16.54 4.38
N LEU A 278 4.09 -16.12 5.58
CA LEU A 278 3.32 -15.17 6.38
C LEU A 278 3.11 -13.86 5.62
N CYS A 279 4.16 -13.34 4.97
CA CYS A 279 4.08 -12.13 4.17
C CYS A 279 3.02 -12.25 3.07
N VAL A 280 3.12 -13.30 2.23
CA VAL A 280 2.15 -13.47 1.13
C VAL A 280 0.73 -13.67 1.64
N LEU A 281 0.51 -14.42 2.70
CA LEU A 281 -0.83 -14.67 3.25
C LEU A 281 -1.49 -13.39 3.78
N TYR A 282 -0.76 -12.59 4.55
CA TYR A 282 -1.30 -11.33 5.07
C TYR A 282 -1.56 -10.30 3.97
N TYR A 283 -0.57 -10.07 3.11
CA TYR A 283 -0.69 -9.07 2.05
C TYR A 283 -1.76 -9.46 1.04
N SER A 284 -1.91 -10.76 0.72
CA SER A 284 -2.95 -11.27 -0.17
C SER A 284 -4.37 -11.19 0.41
N ALA A 285 -4.50 -11.24 1.74
CA ALA A 285 -5.80 -11.10 2.37
C ALA A 285 -6.25 -9.63 2.49
N ILE A 286 -5.34 -8.68 2.47
CA ILE A 286 -5.63 -7.27 2.74
C ILE A 286 -5.69 -6.44 1.45
N PHE A 287 -4.62 -6.42 0.63
CA PHE A 287 -4.56 -5.55 -0.54
C PHE A 287 -5.52 -5.93 -1.67
N PRO A 288 -5.69 -7.22 -2.04
CA PRO A 288 -6.74 -7.62 -2.96
C PRO A 288 -8.14 -7.29 -2.44
N PHE A 289 -8.41 -7.46 -1.14
CA PHE A 289 -9.66 -7.04 -0.52
C PHE A 289 -9.90 -5.53 -0.69
N GLN A 290 -8.88 -4.68 -0.47
CA GLN A 290 -8.95 -3.23 -0.63
C GLN A 290 -9.49 -2.82 -2.01
N LYS A 291 -9.13 -3.57 -3.08
CA LYS A 291 -9.60 -3.31 -4.45
C LYS A 291 -11.11 -3.50 -4.62
N TYR A 292 -11.75 -4.30 -3.79
CA TYR A 292 -13.17 -4.64 -3.84
C TYR A 292 -13.98 -4.10 -2.64
N ALA A 293 -13.32 -3.56 -1.64
CA ALA A 293 -13.95 -3.25 -0.35
C ALA A 293 -15.06 -2.21 -0.44
N VAL A 294 -14.91 -1.19 -1.28
CA VAL A 294 -15.96 -0.17 -1.49
C VAL A 294 -17.21 -0.81 -2.08
N ASN A 295 -17.06 -1.61 -3.15
CA ASN A 295 -18.19 -2.30 -3.76
C ASN A 295 -18.81 -3.32 -2.77
N MET A 296 -18.00 -4.01 -1.96
CA MET A 296 -18.51 -4.88 -0.89
C MET A 296 -19.37 -4.11 0.11
N LEU A 297 -18.97 -2.90 0.49
CA LEU A 297 -19.77 -2.05 1.39
C LEU A 297 -21.06 -1.59 0.72
N GLN A 298 -21.03 -1.18 -0.57
CA GLN A 298 -22.23 -0.82 -1.35
C GLN A 298 -23.23 -1.98 -1.41
N CYS A 299 -22.76 -3.22 -1.55
CA CYS A 299 -23.62 -4.40 -1.58
C CYS A 299 -24.27 -4.74 -0.24
N ASN A 300 -23.63 -4.42 0.88
CA ASN A 300 -24.06 -4.84 2.22
C ASN A 300 -24.67 -3.73 3.08
N LEU A 301 -24.46 -2.47 2.72
CA LEU A 301 -25.05 -1.33 3.41
C LEU A 301 -26.26 -0.81 2.64
N THR A 302 -27.29 -0.37 3.34
CA THR A 302 -28.42 0.35 2.75
C THR A 302 -28.06 1.84 2.69
N LEU A 303 -27.31 2.22 1.66
CA LEU A 303 -26.89 3.60 1.46
C LEU A 303 -27.87 4.30 0.52
N THR A 304 -28.45 5.41 0.97
CA THR A 304 -29.35 6.25 0.17
C THR A 304 -28.64 7.56 -0.11
N GLU A 305 -28.32 7.84 -1.38
CA GLU A 305 -27.66 9.09 -1.73
C GLU A 305 -28.47 10.30 -1.20
N PRO A 306 -27.80 11.30 -0.59
CA PRO A 306 -28.48 12.50 -0.12
C PRO A 306 -29.19 13.22 -1.29
N ALA A 307 -30.35 13.83 -1.01
CA ALA A 307 -31.08 14.61 -2.02
C ALA A 307 -30.14 15.66 -2.65
N ALA A 308 -30.28 15.89 -3.96
CA ALA A 308 -29.35 16.73 -4.73
C ALA A 308 -29.27 18.19 -4.23
N ASP A 309 -30.32 18.68 -3.59
CA ASP A 309 -30.41 20.00 -2.94
C ASP A 309 -29.87 20.02 -1.51
N SER A 310 -29.52 18.85 -0.97
CA SER A 310 -28.95 18.72 0.37
C SER A 310 -27.52 19.25 0.41
N PHE A 311 -27.17 19.90 1.53
CA PHE A 311 -25.79 20.26 1.85
C PHE A 311 -24.82 19.09 1.69
N TRP A 312 -25.23 17.88 2.07
CA TRP A 312 -24.40 16.68 2.07
C TRP A 312 -24.07 16.12 0.67
N ALA A 313 -24.85 16.47 -0.34
CA ALA A 313 -24.58 16.13 -1.75
C ALA A 313 -23.57 17.07 -2.42
N GLY A 314 -23.29 18.23 -1.81
CA GLY A 314 -22.48 19.29 -2.42
C GLY A 314 -20.99 18.92 -2.54
N SER A 315 -20.37 19.37 -3.62
CA SER A 315 -18.92 19.22 -3.86
C SER A 315 -18.06 19.86 -2.77
N SER A 316 -18.54 20.97 -2.17
CA SER A 316 -17.87 21.65 -1.05
C SER A 316 -17.72 20.73 0.17
N VAL A 317 -18.69 19.85 0.44
CA VAL A 317 -18.65 18.92 1.55
C VAL A 317 -17.57 17.86 1.34
N THR A 318 -17.32 17.44 0.09
CA THR A 318 -16.21 16.54 -0.25
C THR A 318 -14.87 17.17 0.13
N ILE A 319 -14.69 18.45 -0.19
CA ILE A 319 -13.47 19.19 0.16
C ILE A 319 -13.33 19.35 1.66
N ILE A 320 -14.42 19.71 2.38
CA ILE A 320 -14.40 19.83 3.84
C ILE A 320 -14.05 18.49 4.49
N GLN A 321 -14.67 17.41 4.04
CA GLN A 321 -14.37 16.06 4.54
C GLN A 321 -12.90 15.70 4.32
N TYR A 322 -12.35 16.01 3.15
CA TYR A 322 -10.93 15.80 2.87
C TYR A 322 -10.01 16.63 3.76
N LEU A 323 -10.34 17.91 4.00
CA LEU A 323 -9.56 18.74 4.93
C LEU A 323 -9.58 18.17 6.37
N ILE A 324 -10.72 17.67 6.82
CA ILE A 324 -10.82 16.97 8.12
C ILE A 324 -9.93 15.73 8.13
N MET A 325 -9.92 14.95 7.05
CA MET A 325 -9.03 13.79 6.91
C MET A 325 -7.56 14.19 7.01
N LEU A 326 -7.15 15.30 6.40
CA LEU A 326 -5.80 15.84 6.54
C LEU A 326 -5.49 16.26 7.98
N VAL A 327 -6.45 16.81 8.71
CA VAL A 327 -6.29 17.13 10.15
C VAL A 327 -6.10 15.84 10.96
N VAL A 328 -6.88 14.79 10.69
CA VAL A 328 -6.72 13.48 11.33
C VAL A 328 -5.29 12.97 11.13
N ALA A 329 -4.83 12.92 9.88
CA ALA A 329 -3.52 12.42 9.52
C ALA A 329 -2.39 13.28 10.14
N ALA A 330 -2.44 14.59 9.97
CA ALA A 330 -1.41 15.51 10.46
C ALA A 330 -1.31 15.51 11.99
N ALA A 331 -2.43 15.65 12.70
CA ALA A 331 -2.44 15.66 14.15
C ALA A 331 -1.99 14.32 14.72
N GLY A 332 -2.47 13.20 14.17
CA GLY A 332 -2.04 11.87 14.58
C GLY A 332 -0.56 11.62 14.33
N PHE A 333 -0.05 12.03 13.16
CA PHE A 333 1.36 11.92 12.83
C PHE A 333 2.21 12.77 13.78
N ILE A 334 1.87 14.05 13.98
CA ILE A 334 2.58 14.96 14.89
C ILE A 334 2.60 14.42 16.32
N SER A 335 1.52 13.80 16.80
CA SER A 335 1.43 13.23 18.15
C SER A 335 2.52 12.20 18.43
N ASN A 336 2.91 11.40 17.42
CA ASN A 336 3.93 10.37 17.58
C ASN A 336 5.35 10.92 17.84
N PHE A 337 5.62 12.18 17.46
CA PHE A 337 6.92 12.83 17.60
C PHE A 337 7.00 13.79 18.78
N GLN A 338 5.89 13.98 19.51
CA GLN A 338 5.93 14.83 20.71
C GLN A 338 6.63 14.12 21.86
N LYS A 339 7.66 14.76 22.43
CA LYS A 339 8.35 14.31 23.65
C LYS A 339 7.53 14.61 24.90
N ASP A 340 6.84 15.75 24.93
CA ASP A 340 5.96 16.16 26.01
C ASP A 340 4.63 15.38 25.96
N LYS A 341 4.32 14.72 27.07
CA LYS A 341 3.08 13.92 27.21
C LYS A 341 1.83 14.75 26.99
N THR A 342 1.76 15.97 27.51
CA THR A 342 0.61 16.86 27.38
C THR A 342 0.35 17.21 25.93
N ARG A 343 1.37 17.61 25.19
CA ARG A 343 1.28 17.90 23.75
C ARG A 343 0.91 16.66 22.96
N LYS A 344 1.50 15.50 23.29
CA LYS A 344 1.17 14.22 22.65
C LYS A 344 -0.31 13.92 22.78
N PHE A 345 -0.87 13.99 23.99
CA PHE A 345 -2.30 13.73 24.21
C PHE A 345 -3.20 14.79 23.59
N LEU A 346 -2.76 16.06 23.52
CA LEU A 346 -3.49 17.11 22.83
C LEU A 346 -3.65 16.80 21.33
N PHE A 347 -2.55 16.51 20.62
CA PHE A 347 -2.59 16.19 19.19
C PHE A 347 -3.34 14.89 18.93
N LEU A 348 -3.18 13.87 19.76
CA LEU A 348 -3.97 12.64 19.66
C LEU A 348 -5.46 12.92 19.85
N GLY A 349 -5.84 13.74 20.82
CA GLY A 349 -7.23 14.15 21.04
C GLY A 349 -7.82 14.89 19.84
N ILE A 350 -7.07 15.82 19.25
CA ILE A 350 -7.47 16.52 18.01
C ILE A 350 -7.70 15.49 16.89
N SER A 351 -6.76 14.55 16.70
CA SER A 351 -6.89 13.51 15.67
C SER A 351 -8.13 12.63 15.87
N VAL A 352 -8.41 12.21 17.12
CA VAL A 352 -9.59 11.38 17.45
C VAL A 352 -10.89 12.16 17.21
N ILE A 353 -10.98 13.42 17.65
CA ILE A 353 -12.17 14.25 17.44
C ILE A 353 -12.41 14.47 15.95
N ALA A 354 -11.34 14.78 15.19
CA ALA A 354 -11.42 14.94 13.75
C ALA A 354 -11.83 13.62 13.04
N LEU A 355 -11.35 12.46 13.51
CA LEU A 355 -11.76 11.15 13.00
C LEU A 355 -13.26 10.89 13.25
N ILE A 356 -13.77 11.21 14.43
CA ILE A 356 -15.20 11.10 14.72
C ILE A 356 -16.02 12.00 13.78
N ALA A 357 -15.58 13.25 13.58
CA ALA A 357 -16.23 14.17 12.65
C ALA A 357 -16.18 13.63 11.20
N TYR A 358 -15.05 13.07 10.79
CA TYR A 358 -14.90 12.42 9.47
C TYR A 358 -15.89 11.25 9.28
N CYS A 359 -15.97 10.36 10.26
CA CYS A 359 -16.89 9.22 10.24
C CYS A 359 -18.36 9.68 10.20
N TYR A 360 -18.72 10.71 10.99
CA TYR A 360 -20.05 11.30 10.97
C TYR A 360 -20.39 11.88 9.58
N MET A 361 -19.46 12.59 8.94
CA MET A 361 -19.67 13.09 7.58
C MET A 361 -19.82 11.95 6.56
N GLY A 362 -19.03 10.89 6.66
CA GLY A 362 -19.17 9.70 5.80
C GLY A 362 -20.56 9.06 5.92
N TYR A 363 -21.08 8.97 7.15
CA TYR A 363 -22.46 8.50 7.41
C TYR A 363 -23.49 9.46 6.79
N MET A 364 -23.40 10.76 7.03
CA MET A 364 -24.35 11.74 6.51
C MET A 364 -24.34 11.84 4.97
N ARG A 365 -23.20 11.55 4.34
CA ARG A 365 -23.05 11.47 2.90
C ARG A 365 -23.47 10.13 2.32
N GLN A 366 -23.73 9.13 3.14
CA GLN A 366 -24.07 7.77 2.72
C GLN A 366 -23.06 7.20 1.71
N SER A 367 -21.75 7.46 1.94
CA SER A 367 -20.68 7.15 0.98
C SER A 367 -19.84 5.96 1.48
N ALA A 368 -19.95 4.83 0.79
CA ALA A 368 -19.14 3.63 1.05
C ALA A 368 -17.64 3.92 0.93
N GLU A 369 -17.26 4.77 -0.02
CA GLU A 369 -15.89 5.19 -0.29
C GLU A 369 -15.32 5.97 0.90
N SER A 370 -16.11 6.89 1.45
CA SER A 370 -15.73 7.66 2.66
C SER A 370 -15.61 6.76 3.89
N ILE A 371 -16.48 5.74 4.01
CA ILE A 371 -16.42 4.77 5.10
C ILE A 371 -15.13 3.96 4.99
N PHE A 372 -14.81 3.45 3.80
CA PHE A 372 -13.60 2.63 3.62
C PHE A 372 -12.30 3.42 3.71
N ALA A 373 -12.28 4.71 3.37
CA ALA A 373 -11.09 5.56 3.45
C ALA A 373 -10.50 5.64 4.88
N VAL A 374 -11.27 5.29 5.90
CA VAL A 374 -10.80 5.18 7.29
C VAL A 374 -9.73 4.08 7.43
N PHE A 375 -9.79 3.00 6.63
CA PHE A 375 -8.79 1.92 6.69
C PHE A 375 -7.35 2.40 6.42
N PRO A 376 -7.02 2.99 5.25
CA PRO A 376 -5.66 3.49 5.01
C PRO A 376 -5.29 4.66 5.93
N LEU A 377 -6.26 5.49 6.33
CA LEU A 377 -6.04 6.59 7.26
C LEU A 377 -5.58 6.09 8.64
N LEU A 378 -6.16 5.01 9.13
CA LEU A 378 -5.74 4.39 10.40
C LEU A 378 -4.32 3.83 10.34
N ALA A 379 -3.89 3.29 9.20
CA ALA A 379 -2.52 2.82 9.05
C ALA A 379 -1.51 3.95 9.26
N VAL A 380 -1.82 5.18 8.84
CA VAL A 380 -0.99 6.37 9.12
C VAL A 380 -0.82 6.61 10.63
N LEU A 381 -1.90 6.38 11.40
CA LEU A 381 -1.93 6.68 12.83
C LEU A 381 -1.32 5.56 13.68
N ILE A 382 -1.72 4.32 13.40
CA ILE A 382 -1.49 3.17 14.29
C ILE A 382 -0.11 2.53 14.04
N THR A 383 0.37 2.49 12.78
CA THR A 383 1.64 1.82 12.46
C THR A 383 2.85 2.37 13.25
N PRO A 384 3.04 3.71 13.39
CA PRO A 384 4.15 4.23 14.20
C PRO A 384 4.01 3.90 15.70
N ILE A 385 2.78 3.86 16.21
CA ILE A 385 2.52 3.51 17.63
C ILE A 385 2.92 2.07 17.90
N LEU A 386 2.51 1.16 17.02
CA LEU A 386 2.81 -0.27 17.14
C LEU A 386 4.29 -0.56 16.91
N GLY A 387 4.92 0.10 15.95
CA GLY A 387 6.38 0.01 15.74
C GLY A 387 7.15 0.38 17.01
N ASN A 388 6.86 1.52 17.62
CA ASN A 388 7.49 1.95 18.86
C ASN A 388 7.21 0.99 20.05
N TYR A 389 6.00 0.39 20.10
CA TYR A 389 5.69 -0.61 21.10
C TYR A 389 6.55 -1.87 20.92
N LEU A 390 6.65 -2.38 19.70
CA LEU A 390 7.45 -3.56 19.37
C LEU A 390 8.94 -3.34 19.59
N ASP A 391 9.45 -2.16 19.24
CA ASP A 391 10.85 -1.80 19.48
C ASP A 391 11.23 -1.84 20.96
N ARG A 392 10.32 -1.40 21.83
CA ARG A 392 10.57 -1.31 23.28
C ARG A 392 10.17 -2.57 24.06
N LYS A 393 9.12 -3.26 23.65
CA LYS A 393 8.53 -4.39 24.39
C LYS A 393 8.77 -5.73 23.72
N GLY A 394 9.09 -5.75 22.43
CA GLY A 394 9.20 -6.98 21.65
C GLY A 394 7.84 -7.60 21.36
N LYS A 395 7.75 -8.92 21.45
CA LYS A 395 6.57 -9.74 21.18
C LYS A 395 6.17 -9.80 19.69
N GLY A 396 7.15 -9.76 18.78
CA GLY A 396 6.90 -9.73 17.34
C GLY A 396 6.07 -10.92 16.85
N ALA A 397 6.43 -12.14 17.19
CA ALA A 397 5.68 -13.33 16.79
C ALA A 397 4.27 -13.35 17.40
N SER A 398 4.11 -12.91 18.66
CA SER A 398 2.79 -12.79 19.30
C SER A 398 1.90 -11.76 18.61
N MET A 399 2.47 -10.64 18.12
CA MET A 399 1.72 -9.61 17.39
C MET A 399 1.29 -10.09 15.99
N LEU A 400 2.10 -10.91 15.33
CA LEU A 400 1.67 -11.58 14.08
C LEU A 400 0.47 -12.50 14.34
N VAL A 401 0.51 -13.33 15.38
CA VAL A 401 -0.63 -14.17 15.76
C VAL A 401 -1.89 -13.33 16.03
N LEU A 402 -1.76 -12.23 16.79
CA LEU A 402 -2.88 -11.32 17.06
C LEU A 402 -3.42 -10.71 15.75
N GLY A 403 -2.54 -10.26 14.87
CA GLY A 403 -2.91 -9.72 13.56
C GLY A 403 -3.74 -10.72 12.74
N ALA A 404 -3.35 -12.01 12.73
CA ALA A 404 -4.11 -13.06 12.04
C ALA A 404 -5.50 -13.27 12.64
N ILE A 405 -5.62 -13.31 13.97
CA ILE A 405 -6.92 -13.45 14.64
C ILE A 405 -7.85 -12.29 14.28
N LEU A 406 -7.35 -11.05 14.35
CA LEU A 406 -8.12 -9.86 13.99
C LEU A 406 -8.51 -9.86 12.51
N LEU A 407 -7.62 -10.29 11.62
CA LEU A 407 -7.89 -10.40 10.19
C LEU A 407 -9.02 -11.38 9.89
N ILE A 408 -8.97 -12.58 10.50
CA ILE A 408 -10.03 -13.59 10.39
C ILE A 408 -11.36 -13.01 10.88
N ALA A 409 -11.36 -12.41 12.07
CA ALA A 409 -12.55 -11.81 12.65
C ALA A 409 -13.16 -10.75 11.73
N CYS A 410 -12.35 -9.87 11.14
CA CYS A 410 -12.81 -8.85 10.20
C CYS A 410 -13.48 -9.45 8.96
N HIS A 411 -12.82 -10.41 8.29
CA HIS A 411 -13.37 -11.01 7.08
C HIS A 411 -14.65 -11.80 7.36
N LEU A 412 -14.73 -12.51 8.49
CA LEU A 412 -15.95 -13.22 8.89
C LEU A 412 -17.06 -12.24 9.28
N THR A 413 -16.74 -11.11 9.92
CA THR A 413 -17.72 -10.06 10.22
C THR A 413 -18.28 -9.46 8.93
N PHE A 414 -17.45 -9.14 7.95
CA PHE A 414 -17.92 -8.68 6.64
C PHE A 414 -18.72 -9.74 5.89
N ALA A 415 -18.38 -11.03 6.04
CA ALA A 415 -19.05 -12.12 5.33
C ALA A 415 -20.44 -12.45 5.91
N PHE A 416 -20.61 -12.41 7.22
CA PHE A 416 -21.79 -12.97 7.89
C PHE A 416 -22.53 -11.96 8.78
N VAL A 417 -21.81 -11.04 9.44
CA VAL A 417 -22.44 -10.11 10.38
C VAL A 417 -22.95 -8.87 9.64
N LEU A 418 -22.13 -8.24 8.80
CA LEU A 418 -22.52 -7.04 8.07
C LEU A 418 -23.78 -7.23 7.21
N PRO A 419 -23.94 -8.33 6.42
CA PRO A 419 -25.15 -8.58 5.65
C PRO A 419 -26.43 -8.71 6.50
N ALA A 420 -26.32 -9.16 7.75
CA ALA A 420 -27.46 -9.27 8.66
C ALA A 420 -28.03 -7.90 9.08
N PHE A 421 -27.25 -6.82 8.89
CA PHE A 421 -27.68 -5.44 9.15
C PHE A 421 -28.22 -4.74 7.88
N LYS A 422 -28.33 -5.42 6.75
CA LYS A 422 -28.93 -4.85 5.53
C LYS A 422 -30.38 -4.41 5.84
N GLY A 423 -30.70 -3.15 5.59
CA GLY A 423 -31.97 -2.54 5.99
C GLY A 423 -31.94 -1.81 7.35
N ASN A 424 -30.84 -1.87 8.09
CA ASN A 424 -30.59 -1.07 9.30
C ASN A 424 -29.39 -0.14 9.04
N ASP A 425 -29.66 1.05 8.53
CA ASP A 425 -28.64 2.00 8.06
C ASP A 425 -27.61 2.35 9.16
N ILE A 426 -28.07 2.69 10.35
CA ILE A 426 -27.20 3.05 11.47
C ILE A 426 -26.39 1.84 11.95
N GLY A 427 -27.07 0.71 12.17
CA GLY A 427 -26.44 -0.51 12.64
C GLY A 427 -25.38 -1.04 11.67
N GLY A 428 -25.70 -1.06 10.38
CA GLY A 428 -24.78 -1.49 9.32
C GLY A 428 -23.52 -0.61 9.25
N VAL A 429 -23.67 0.71 9.28
CA VAL A 429 -22.56 1.65 9.25
C VAL A 429 -21.68 1.55 10.52
N ILE A 430 -22.27 1.38 11.70
CA ILE A 430 -21.51 1.16 12.93
C ILE A 430 -20.67 -0.13 12.84
N VAL A 431 -21.26 -1.23 12.39
CA VAL A 431 -20.54 -2.52 12.20
C VAL A 431 -19.44 -2.36 11.17
N ALA A 432 -19.69 -1.66 10.05
CA ALA A 432 -18.69 -1.41 9.02
C ALA A 432 -17.49 -0.62 9.58
N TYR A 433 -17.73 0.51 10.25
CA TYR A 433 -16.65 1.30 10.87
C TYR A 433 -15.90 0.52 11.94
N ALA A 434 -16.59 -0.19 12.84
CA ALA A 434 -15.93 -0.98 13.87
C ALA A 434 -15.02 -2.05 13.26
N THR A 435 -15.49 -2.73 12.21
CA THR A 435 -14.70 -3.76 11.51
C THR A 435 -13.52 -3.15 10.76
N ILE A 436 -13.69 -2.01 10.11
CA ILE A 436 -12.62 -1.28 9.40
C ILE A 436 -11.55 -0.79 10.39
N LEU A 437 -11.95 -0.30 11.57
CA LEU A 437 -11.01 0.09 12.63
C LEU A 437 -10.16 -1.10 13.09
N VAL A 438 -10.78 -2.26 13.30
CA VAL A 438 -10.07 -3.49 13.67
C VAL A 438 -9.18 -3.98 12.53
N LEU A 439 -9.64 -3.88 11.28
CA LEU A 439 -8.83 -4.24 10.10
C LEU A 439 -7.60 -3.35 9.97
N GLY A 440 -7.73 -2.05 10.18
CA GLY A 440 -6.61 -1.10 10.19
C GLY A 440 -5.58 -1.41 11.28
N ALA A 441 -6.04 -1.77 12.46
CA ALA A 441 -5.16 -2.23 13.54
C ALA A 441 -4.46 -3.56 13.18
N SER A 442 -5.19 -4.55 12.66
CA SER A 442 -4.64 -5.81 12.18
C SER A 442 -3.56 -5.59 11.13
N PHE A 443 -3.85 -4.76 10.11
CA PHE A 443 -2.89 -4.44 9.06
C PHE A 443 -1.62 -3.78 9.62
N SER A 444 -1.76 -2.83 10.55
CA SER A 444 -0.62 -2.10 11.12
C SER A 444 0.32 -2.99 11.95
N LEU A 445 -0.19 -4.07 12.55
CA LEU A 445 0.61 -5.06 13.28
C LEU A 445 1.57 -5.82 12.35
N VAL A 446 1.15 -6.12 11.12
CA VAL A 446 1.90 -6.97 10.21
C VAL A 446 3.23 -6.34 9.79
N PRO A 447 3.31 -5.16 9.14
CA PRO A 447 4.58 -4.57 8.75
C PRO A 447 5.45 -4.22 9.95
N ALA A 448 4.86 -3.83 11.09
CA ALA A 448 5.60 -3.50 12.30
C ALA A 448 6.30 -4.72 12.92
N ALA A 449 5.74 -5.93 12.78
CA ALA A 449 6.31 -7.16 13.35
C ALA A 449 7.08 -8.02 12.33
N LEU A 450 6.59 -8.10 11.08
CA LEU A 450 7.13 -9.00 10.05
C LEU A 450 8.51 -8.55 9.57
N TRP A 451 8.64 -7.29 9.14
CA TRP A 451 9.88 -6.79 8.55
C TRP A 451 11.07 -6.78 9.51
N PRO A 452 10.94 -6.39 10.79
CA PRO A 452 12.01 -6.53 11.77
C PRO A 452 12.35 -7.98 12.15
N SER A 453 11.49 -8.95 11.81
CA SER A 453 11.77 -10.36 12.07
C SER A 453 12.73 -10.97 11.04
N VAL A 454 12.79 -10.45 9.81
CA VAL A 454 13.64 -10.98 8.74
C VAL A 454 15.13 -11.04 9.13
N PRO A 455 15.76 -9.95 9.67
CA PRO A 455 17.15 -9.99 10.09
C PRO A 455 17.47 -10.96 11.24
N LYS A 456 16.45 -11.36 12.00
CA LYS A 456 16.60 -12.33 13.11
C LYS A 456 16.55 -13.78 12.61
N LEU A 457 16.07 -14.00 11.40
CA LEU A 457 15.82 -15.34 10.83
C LEU A 457 16.79 -15.70 9.72
N VAL A 458 17.39 -14.72 9.06
CA VAL A 458 18.23 -14.91 7.87
C VAL A 458 19.64 -14.39 8.18
N ASP A 459 20.67 -15.07 7.65
CA ASP A 459 22.07 -14.64 7.78
C ASP A 459 22.25 -13.20 7.24
N ALA A 460 22.95 -12.38 8.01
CA ALA A 460 23.23 -10.97 7.66
C ALA A 460 23.87 -10.81 6.27
N LYS A 461 24.65 -11.79 5.81
CA LYS A 461 25.33 -11.77 4.49
C LYS A 461 24.38 -11.87 3.30
N VAL A 462 23.16 -12.38 3.48
CA VAL A 462 22.19 -12.63 2.40
C VAL A 462 20.86 -11.89 2.62
N ILE A 463 20.83 -10.95 3.55
CA ILE A 463 19.61 -10.24 3.98
C ILE A 463 18.95 -9.49 2.81
N GLY A 464 19.74 -8.80 1.97
CA GLY A 464 19.21 -8.06 0.82
C GLY A 464 18.54 -9.00 -0.19
N SER A 465 19.17 -10.14 -0.50
CA SER A 465 18.60 -11.16 -1.38
C SER A 465 17.35 -11.81 -0.77
N ALA A 466 17.31 -11.97 0.56
CA ALA A 466 16.14 -12.50 1.26
C ALA A 466 14.94 -11.56 1.17
N TYR A 467 15.13 -10.24 1.37
CA TYR A 467 14.06 -9.26 1.18
C TYR A 467 13.54 -9.26 -0.26
N ALA A 468 14.42 -9.31 -1.26
CA ALA A 468 14.01 -9.35 -2.67
C ALA A 468 13.15 -10.59 -2.98
N LEU A 469 13.51 -11.76 -2.45
CA LEU A 469 12.73 -12.98 -2.61
C LEU A 469 11.39 -12.92 -1.85
N ILE A 470 11.35 -12.34 -0.66
CA ILE A 470 10.09 -12.14 0.08
C ILE A 470 9.15 -11.24 -0.69
N PHE A 471 9.63 -10.10 -1.24
CA PHE A 471 8.83 -9.22 -2.08
C PHE A 471 8.33 -9.91 -3.35
N TRP A 472 9.17 -10.73 -3.99
CA TRP A 472 8.75 -11.50 -5.15
C TRP A 472 7.63 -12.49 -4.81
N ILE A 473 7.76 -13.26 -3.72
CA ILE A 473 6.73 -14.20 -3.22
C ILE A 473 5.44 -13.42 -2.86
N GLN A 474 5.56 -12.26 -2.21
CA GLN A 474 4.44 -11.38 -1.91
C GLN A 474 3.69 -10.96 -3.17
N ASN A 475 4.42 -10.58 -4.22
CA ASN A 475 3.83 -10.13 -5.49
C ASN A 475 3.07 -11.24 -6.21
N ILE A 476 3.43 -12.53 -6.03
CA ILE A 476 2.62 -13.66 -6.53
C ILE A 476 1.21 -13.59 -5.95
N GLY A 477 1.08 -13.33 -4.65
CA GLY A 477 -0.21 -13.18 -4.00
C GLY A 477 -0.97 -11.94 -4.47
N LEU A 478 -0.30 -10.81 -4.62
CA LEU A 478 -0.90 -9.57 -5.09
C LEU A 478 -1.37 -9.65 -6.55
N TRP A 479 -0.74 -10.47 -7.37
CA TRP A 479 -1.20 -10.77 -8.72
C TRP A 479 -2.39 -11.72 -8.71
N LEU A 480 -2.32 -12.82 -7.96
CA LEU A 480 -3.26 -13.92 -8.05
C LEU A 480 -4.61 -13.61 -7.37
N PHE A 481 -4.59 -13.02 -6.17
CA PHE A 481 -5.81 -12.89 -5.36
C PHE A 481 -6.83 -11.89 -5.88
N PRO A 482 -6.50 -10.74 -6.50
CA PRO A 482 -7.50 -9.91 -7.16
C PRO A 482 -8.27 -10.67 -8.26
N LEU A 483 -7.56 -11.46 -9.06
CA LEU A 483 -8.15 -12.32 -10.07
C LEU A 483 -9.07 -13.39 -9.45
N LEU A 484 -8.62 -14.07 -8.38
CA LEU A 484 -9.42 -15.10 -7.71
C LEU A 484 -10.68 -14.52 -7.07
N ILE A 485 -10.60 -13.36 -6.42
CA ILE A 485 -11.76 -12.65 -5.85
C ILE A 485 -12.78 -12.40 -6.97
N GLY A 486 -12.34 -11.85 -8.12
CA GLY A 486 -13.21 -11.58 -9.25
C GLY A 486 -13.90 -12.85 -9.77
N LYS A 487 -13.11 -13.91 -10.02
CA LYS A 487 -13.65 -15.20 -10.49
C LYS A 487 -14.64 -15.85 -9.51
N VAL A 488 -14.31 -15.81 -8.22
CA VAL A 488 -15.21 -16.35 -7.18
C VAL A 488 -16.48 -15.52 -7.12
N LEU A 489 -16.36 -14.19 -7.20
CA LEU A 489 -17.52 -13.30 -7.14
C LEU A 489 -18.46 -13.54 -8.32
N ASP A 490 -17.97 -13.57 -9.54
CA ASP A 490 -18.79 -13.83 -10.73
C ASP A 490 -19.42 -15.24 -10.70
N LYS A 491 -18.65 -16.25 -10.27
CA LYS A 491 -19.14 -17.64 -10.19
C LYS A 491 -20.24 -17.81 -9.12
N THR A 492 -20.18 -17.06 -8.03
CA THR A 492 -21.15 -17.18 -6.92
C THR A 492 -22.35 -16.25 -7.06
N ASN A 493 -22.33 -15.35 -8.05
CA ASN A 493 -23.42 -14.42 -8.35
C ASN A 493 -23.90 -14.56 -9.82
N PRO A 494 -24.29 -15.76 -10.28
CA PRO A 494 -24.70 -15.96 -11.67
C PRO A 494 -25.98 -15.16 -11.97
N GLY A 495 -25.96 -14.38 -13.05
CA GLY A 495 -27.11 -13.61 -13.51
C GLY A 495 -27.36 -12.30 -12.76
N VAL A 496 -26.54 -11.93 -11.78
CA VAL A 496 -26.61 -10.63 -11.11
C VAL A 496 -25.97 -9.59 -12.03
N THR A 497 -26.77 -8.67 -12.55
CA THR A 497 -26.32 -7.58 -13.44
C THR A 497 -26.04 -6.29 -12.70
N ASP A 498 -26.72 -6.05 -11.58
CA ASP A 498 -26.52 -4.88 -10.73
C ASP A 498 -25.27 -5.07 -9.85
N PRO A 499 -24.21 -4.25 -10.04
CA PRO A 499 -22.96 -4.40 -9.30
C PRO A 499 -23.09 -4.13 -7.79
N THR A 500 -24.22 -3.55 -7.35
CA THR A 500 -24.50 -3.27 -5.94
C THR A 500 -25.26 -4.41 -5.23
N GLN A 501 -25.55 -5.50 -5.92
CA GLN A 501 -26.32 -6.64 -5.41
C GLN A 501 -25.49 -7.93 -5.26
N PHE A 502 -24.18 -7.87 -5.43
CA PHE A 502 -23.33 -9.05 -5.28
C PHE A 502 -23.28 -9.57 -3.84
N ASN A 503 -23.30 -10.88 -3.71
CA ASN A 503 -23.01 -11.57 -2.47
C ASN A 503 -21.49 -11.80 -2.34
N TYR A 504 -20.86 -11.12 -1.39
CA TYR A 504 -19.42 -11.18 -1.14
C TYR A 504 -19.00 -12.29 -0.16
N THR A 505 -19.93 -13.10 0.35
CA THR A 505 -19.64 -14.12 1.37
C THR A 505 -18.51 -15.07 0.94
N ALA A 506 -18.57 -15.61 -0.27
CA ALA A 506 -17.58 -16.60 -0.72
C ALA A 506 -16.16 -16.00 -0.88
N PRO A 507 -15.95 -14.83 -1.53
CA PRO A 507 -14.66 -14.18 -1.55
C PRO A 507 -14.11 -13.86 -0.15
N LEU A 508 -14.96 -13.37 0.75
CA LEU A 508 -14.55 -13.01 2.12
C LEU A 508 -14.15 -14.24 2.95
N VAL A 509 -14.87 -15.35 2.81
CA VAL A 509 -14.48 -16.63 3.43
C VAL A 509 -13.16 -17.13 2.87
N MET A 510 -12.94 -17.02 1.54
CA MET A 510 -11.64 -17.34 0.93
C MET A 510 -10.50 -16.53 1.56
N LEU A 511 -10.69 -15.23 1.79
CA LEU A 511 -9.70 -14.38 2.45
C LEU A 511 -9.53 -14.74 3.94
N ALA A 512 -10.61 -15.10 4.64
CA ALA A 512 -10.54 -15.60 6.01
C ALA A 512 -9.70 -16.89 6.11
N CYS A 513 -9.76 -17.77 5.10
CA CYS A 513 -8.92 -18.98 5.04
C CYS A 513 -7.43 -18.63 4.94
N LEU A 514 -7.06 -17.54 4.23
CA LEU A 514 -5.67 -17.04 4.25
C LEU A 514 -5.26 -16.58 5.65
N GLY A 515 -6.16 -15.91 6.35
CA GLY A 515 -5.95 -15.52 7.75
C GLY A 515 -5.75 -16.73 8.66
N ILE A 516 -6.52 -17.82 8.47
CA ILE A 516 -6.37 -19.07 9.23
C ILE A 516 -5.00 -19.71 8.94
N ALA A 517 -4.58 -19.75 7.68
CA ALA A 517 -3.25 -20.24 7.30
C ALA A 517 -2.14 -19.39 7.94
N ALA A 518 -2.30 -18.05 7.93
CA ALA A 518 -1.38 -17.12 8.59
C ALA A 518 -1.34 -17.34 10.11
N LEU A 519 -2.48 -17.61 10.76
CA LEU A 519 -2.56 -17.93 12.18
C LEU A 519 -1.76 -19.21 12.51
N ILE A 520 -1.96 -20.27 11.73
CA ILE A 520 -1.23 -21.54 11.92
C ILE A 520 0.27 -21.31 11.78
N LEU A 521 0.70 -20.61 10.72
CA LEU A 521 2.13 -20.30 10.52
C LEU A 521 2.69 -19.39 11.60
N GLY A 522 1.93 -18.43 12.09
CA GLY A 522 2.32 -17.56 13.20
C GLY A 522 2.54 -18.35 14.50
N LEU A 523 1.68 -19.33 14.79
CA LEU A 523 1.85 -20.24 15.91
C LEU A 523 3.09 -21.15 15.74
N VAL A 524 3.31 -21.67 14.52
CA VAL A 524 4.54 -22.43 14.19
C VAL A 524 5.78 -21.55 14.38
N LEU A 525 5.77 -20.31 13.90
CA LEU A 525 6.86 -19.35 14.08
C LEU A 525 7.18 -19.15 15.56
N LYS A 526 6.17 -19.03 16.40
CA LYS A 526 6.33 -18.87 17.86
C LYS A 526 6.96 -20.11 18.52
N VAL A 527 6.61 -21.31 18.04
CA VAL A 527 7.23 -22.56 18.51
C VAL A 527 8.69 -22.65 18.06
N VAL A 528 8.97 -22.29 16.80
CA VAL A 528 10.33 -22.27 16.24
C VAL A 528 11.21 -21.26 16.98
N ASP A 529 10.68 -20.07 17.25
CA ASP A 529 11.37 -19.02 18.02
C ASP A 529 11.81 -19.55 19.40
N ARG A 530 10.89 -20.20 20.13
CA ARG A 530 11.21 -20.80 21.44
C ARG A 530 12.26 -21.89 21.37
N LYS A 531 12.20 -22.76 20.34
CA LYS A 531 13.13 -23.87 20.19
C LYS A 531 14.53 -23.46 19.76
N LYS A 532 14.61 -22.47 18.87
CA LYS A 532 15.87 -22.01 18.27
C LYS A 532 16.45 -20.76 18.95
N GLY A 533 15.72 -20.11 19.85
CA GLY A 533 16.17 -18.89 20.54
C GLY A 533 16.40 -17.72 19.59
N LEU A 534 15.53 -17.55 18.57
CA LEU A 534 15.71 -16.53 17.52
C LEU A 534 15.48 -15.08 18.01
N GLY A 535 14.85 -14.93 19.18
CA GLY A 535 14.63 -13.62 19.81
C GLY A 535 13.54 -12.78 19.15
N LEU A 536 12.55 -13.41 18.51
CA LEU A 536 11.43 -12.68 17.88
C LEU A 536 10.50 -12.03 18.90
N GLU A 537 10.46 -12.57 20.12
CA GLU A 537 9.69 -12.02 21.24
C GLU A 537 10.49 -10.95 22.03
N LEU A 538 11.77 -10.75 21.74
CA LEU A 538 12.62 -9.77 22.42
C LEU A 538 12.48 -8.39 21.79
N PRO A 539 12.67 -7.29 22.57
CA PRO A 539 12.73 -5.92 22.04
C PRO A 539 13.77 -5.79 20.92
N ASN A 540 13.48 -4.93 19.93
CA ASN A 540 14.44 -4.64 18.87
C ASN A 540 15.54 -3.67 19.37
N ILE A 541 15.18 -2.77 20.30
CA ILE A 541 16.11 -1.87 20.97
C ILE A 541 16.46 -2.51 22.31
N GLN A 542 17.72 -2.95 22.47
CA GLN A 542 18.23 -3.35 23.77
C GLN A 542 18.36 -2.09 24.63
N ALA A 543 17.86 -2.14 25.88
CA ALA A 543 18.17 -1.10 26.86
C ALA A 543 19.70 -1.00 26.99
N PRO A 544 20.28 0.23 27.13
CA PRO A 544 21.67 0.35 27.49
C PRO A 544 21.93 -0.56 28.69
N ALA A 545 22.97 -1.38 28.62
CA ALA A 545 23.40 -2.15 29.80
C ALA A 545 23.54 -1.13 30.93
N GLU A 546 22.75 -1.28 31.99
CA GLU A 546 23.01 -0.56 33.23
C GLU A 546 24.48 -0.89 33.57
N GLU A 547 25.34 0.11 33.62
CA GLU A 547 26.67 -0.02 34.22
C GLU A 547 26.42 -0.63 35.60
N VAL A 548 26.78 -1.89 35.75
CA VAL A 548 26.90 -2.51 37.06
C VAL A 548 28.04 -1.72 37.73
N VAL A 549 27.68 -0.75 38.53
CA VAL A 549 28.59 -0.11 39.44
C VAL A 549 29.00 -1.19 40.42
N ASP A 550 30.14 -1.83 40.14
CA ASP A 550 30.84 -2.68 41.10
C ASP A 550 31.15 -1.81 42.30
N GLY A 551 30.24 -1.82 43.25
CA GLY A 551 30.49 -1.31 44.58
C GLY A 551 31.47 -2.22 45.29
N ASN A 552 32.76 -2.03 45.05
CA ASN A 552 33.79 -2.50 45.96
C ASN A 552 33.57 -1.79 47.31
N LEU A 553 32.93 -2.48 48.22
CA LEU A 553 33.06 -2.22 49.64
C LEU A 553 34.28 -2.98 50.13
N GLU A 554 35.41 -2.29 50.19
CA GLU A 554 36.47 -2.63 51.14
C GLU A 554 35.89 -2.51 52.56
N HIS A 555 35.90 -3.60 53.29
CA HIS A 555 36.30 -3.70 54.70
C HIS A 555 36.52 -5.17 55.04
#